data_35057b5fa8e6b382592dfe5b8d59e4f2
#
_entry.id   35057b5fa8e6b382592dfe5b8d59e4f2
#
_cell.length_a   1.000
_cell.length_b   1.000
_cell.length_c   1.000
_cell.angle_alpha   90.00
_cell.angle_beta   90.00
_cell.angle_gamma   90.00
#
_symmetry.space_group_name_H-M   'P 1'
#
loop_
_entity.id
_entity.type
_entity.pdbx_description
1 polymer ?
#
loop_
_entity_poly.entity_id
_entity_poly.type
_entity_poly.pdbx_seq_one_letter_code
_entity_poly.pdbx_strand_id
1 'polypeptide(L)'
;MSDITPIEIPPLPQNFHELNKLVRELGTGAETSTEDAKIFTQMAQIACNYLEHQPTLSDQEIKEIHASLIKSCVQKIIELTKEQPFPEVAKELRGISTRFALLVCLPIAYQNLNQIPQKSSFVDTLLFCTLNEQTPLSSAPNSVRSFVQKYNSDPKVRETYDTFKNKVISLRDSWVQGVLGETIFFRLAQEAELNPQFSSPQKDVGAQHVDYYITCNDKKIPVQVKSCQEGNAIPTIQKDFKGRLLIKVNASPNWLIPSQEEKLKQALFPSPETVNTFFALVNEQLSYYHNP
;
A
#
# COMPACT_ATOMS: atom_id res chain seq x y z
N MET A 1 29.96 21.18 15.20
CA MET A 1 29.15 20.20 15.93
C MET A 1 27.75 20.76 15.92
N SER A 2 26.90 20.28 15.06
CA SER A 2 25.48 20.68 15.01
C SER A 2 24.77 19.93 16.13
N ASP A 3 24.20 20.67 17.06
CA ASP A 3 23.33 20.14 18.12
C ASP A 3 22.15 19.43 17.44
N ILE A 4 22.19 18.10 17.42
CA ILE A 4 21.07 17.25 17.02
C ILE A 4 20.08 17.33 18.19
N THR A 5 19.05 18.14 18.05
CA THR A 5 17.93 18.16 18.99
C THR A 5 17.39 16.72 19.10
N PRO A 6 17.28 16.15 20.31
CA PRO A 6 16.69 14.82 20.45
C PRO A 6 15.27 14.84 19.86
N ILE A 7 14.98 13.92 18.94
CA ILE A 7 13.62 13.76 18.44
C ILE A 7 12.80 13.26 19.62
N GLU A 8 11.86 14.07 20.10
CA GLU A 8 10.88 13.63 21.10
C GLU A 8 10.10 12.46 20.51
N ILE A 9 10.27 11.29 21.11
CA ILE A 9 9.48 10.11 20.76
C ILE A 9 8.05 10.41 21.21
N PRO A 10 7.07 10.49 20.29
CA PRO A 10 5.70 10.75 20.67
C PRO A 10 5.20 9.67 21.63
N PRO A 11 4.28 9.99 22.56
CA PRO A 11 3.72 9.00 23.46
C PRO A 11 3.10 7.84 22.66
N LEU A 12 3.22 6.63 23.20
CA LEU A 12 2.63 5.43 22.59
C LEU A 12 1.15 5.67 22.29
N PRO A 13 0.70 5.45 21.05
CA PRO A 13 -0.71 5.60 20.70
C PRO A 13 -1.56 4.64 21.54
N GLN A 14 -2.67 5.14 22.09
CA GLN A 14 -3.55 4.37 22.98
C GLN A 14 -4.54 3.48 22.23
N ASN A 15 -4.69 3.71 20.93
CA ASN A 15 -5.56 2.93 20.07
C ASN A 15 -5.09 2.98 18.61
N PHE A 16 -5.66 2.12 17.79
CA PHE A 16 -5.27 2.01 16.39
C PHE A 16 -5.55 3.29 15.58
N HIS A 17 -6.55 4.07 15.95
CA HIS A 17 -6.87 5.35 15.31
C HIS A 17 -5.75 6.38 15.54
N GLU A 18 -5.21 6.44 16.75
CA GLU A 18 -4.06 7.30 17.07
C GLU A 18 -2.79 6.85 16.37
N LEU A 19 -2.56 5.53 16.26
CA LEU A 19 -1.47 4.98 15.46
C LEU A 19 -1.60 5.40 13.99
N ASN A 20 -2.78 5.30 13.40
CA ASN A 20 -3.04 5.75 12.03
C ASN A 20 -2.85 7.26 11.85
N LYS A 21 -3.28 8.06 12.83
CA LYS A 21 -3.07 9.51 12.83
C LYS A 21 -1.58 9.85 12.86
N LEU A 22 -0.83 9.21 13.75
CA LEU A 22 0.62 9.33 13.85
C LEU A 22 1.31 8.95 12.53
N VAL A 23 0.92 7.83 11.91
CA VAL A 23 1.42 7.39 10.60
C VAL A 23 1.16 8.42 9.51
N ARG A 24 -0.02 9.04 9.50
CA ARG A 24 -0.38 10.08 8.53
C ARG A 24 0.42 11.37 8.73
N GLU A 25 0.57 11.82 9.97
CA GLU A 25 1.31 13.04 10.31
C GLU A 25 2.80 12.94 9.97
N LEU A 26 3.39 11.77 10.17
CA LEU A 26 4.80 11.49 9.86
C LEU A 26 5.03 11.09 8.39
N GLY A 27 3.95 10.75 7.68
CA GLY A 27 3.99 10.37 6.26
C GLY A 27 4.13 11.51 5.27
N THR A 28 4.12 12.78 5.70
CA THR A 28 4.21 13.94 4.82
C THR A 28 5.67 14.34 4.59
N GLY A 29 6.29 13.82 3.53
CA GLY A 29 7.41 14.53 2.91
C GLY A 29 8.82 13.98 3.08
N ALA A 30 9.04 12.74 3.54
CA ALA A 30 10.41 12.27 3.75
C ALA A 30 10.93 11.43 2.56
N GLU A 31 11.98 11.92 1.90
CA GLU A 31 12.91 11.07 1.19
C GLU A 31 13.64 10.16 2.19
N THR A 32 14.07 8.98 1.73
CA THR A 32 14.87 8.03 2.51
C THR A 32 16.26 8.60 2.84
N SER A 33 16.33 9.63 3.66
CA SER A 33 17.56 10.04 4.31
C SER A 33 17.90 9.07 5.45
N THR A 34 19.16 9.03 5.87
CA THR A 34 19.58 8.20 7.02
C THR A 34 18.81 8.56 8.30
N GLU A 35 18.31 9.78 8.39
CA GLU A 35 17.54 10.31 9.51
C GLU A 35 16.11 9.81 9.49
N ASP A 36 15.49 9.77 8.31
CA ASP A 36 14.18 9.19 8.10
C ASP A 36 14.15 7.69 8.38
N ALA A 37 15.22 6.97 8.01
CA ALA A 37 15.38 5.55 8.34
C ALA A 37 15.35 5.30 9.85
N LYS A 38 15.96 6.18 10.66
CA LYS A 38 15.92 6.09 12.13
C LYS A 38 14.50 6.34 12.65
N ILE A 39 13.81 7.35 12.15
CA ILE A 39 12.43 7.66 12.51
C ILE A 39 11.52 6.46 12.20
N PHE A 40 11.62 5.88 11.01
CA PHE A 40 10.85 4.70 10.63
C PHE A 40 11.16 3.48 11.50
N THR A 41 12.44 3.27 11.86
CA THR A 41 12.83 2.19 12.77
C THR A 41 12.18 2.35 14.14
N GLN A 42 12.24 3.55 14.71
CA GLN A 42 11.61 3.84 16.00
C GLN A 42 10.10 3.67 15.95
N MET A 43 9.45 4.12 14.86
CA MET A 43 8.01 3.97 14.68
C MET A 43 7.57 2.52 14.52
N ALA A 44 8.33 1.71 13.78
CA ALA A 44 8.05 0.29 13.66
C ALA A 44 8.19 -0.43 15.01
N GLN A 45 9.19 -0.06 15.82
CA GLN A 45 9.35 -0.57 17.17
C GLN A 45 8.17 -0.15 18.07
N ILE A 46 7.73 1.12 18.00
CA ILE A 46 6.55 1.61 18.72
C ILE A 46 5.31 0.82 18.29
N ALA A 47 5.09 0.63 16.99
CA ALA A 47 3.96 -0.12 16.47
C ALA A 47 3.99 -1.60 16.90
N CYS A 48 5.15 -2.24 16.89
CA CYS A 48 5.32 -3.61 17.38
C CYS A 48 5.05 -3.71 18.89
N ASN A 49 5.59 -2.79 19.69
CA ASN A 49 5.35 -2.73 21.14
C ASN A 49 3.88 -2.49 21.46
N TYR A 50 3.23 -1.60 20.70
CA TYR A 50 1.78 -1.37 20.85
C TYR A 50 0.99 -2.65 20.62
N LEU A 51 1.30 -3.39 19.58
CA LEU A 51 0.60 -4.62 19.24
C LEU A 51 0.88 -5.79 20.22
N GLU A 52 2.02 -5.78 20.91
CA GLU A 52 2.30 -6.75 21.98
C GLU A 52 1.37 -6.59 23.19
N HIS A 53 0.90 -5.36 23.45
CA HIS A 53 0.13 -5.01 24.65
C HIS A 53 -1.36 -4.79 24.38
N GLN A 54 -1.81 -4.89 23.13
CA GLN A 54 -3.20 -4.68 22.73
C GLN A 54 -3.88 -5.98 22.31
N PRO A 55 -5.22 -6.07 22.46
CA PRO A 55 -5.97 -7.20 21.94
C PRO A 55 -5.75 -7.32 20.42
N THR A 56 -5.69 -8.56 19.94
CA THR A 56 -5.53 -8.88 18.53
C THR A 56 -6.64 -8.22 17.71
N LEU A 57 -6.26 -7.48 16.66
CA LEU A 57 -7.24 -6.95 15.71
C LEU A 57 -7.97 -8.11 15.04
N SER A 58 -9.27 -7.99 14.89
CA SER A 58 -10.06 -8.94 14.10
C SER A 58 -9.73 -8.78 12.61
N ASP A 59 -9.93 -9.84 11.83
CA ASP A 59 -9.76 -9.80 10.37
C ASP A 59 -10.61 -8.69 9.72
N GLN A 60 -11.76 -8.38 10.28
CA GLN A 60 -12.63 -7.32 9.80
C GLN A 60 -12.01 -5.93 10.02
N GLU A 61 -11.48 -5.66 11.23
CA GLU A 61 -10.79 -4.40 11.53
C GLU A 61 -9.56 -4.22 10.64
N ILE A 62 -8.77 -5.25 10.41
CA ILE A 62 -7.62 -5.23 9.50
C ILE A 62 -8.06 -4.83 8.08
N LYS A 63 -9.15 -5.41 7.56
CA LYS A 63 -9.68 -5.09 6.23
C LYS A 63 -10.17 -3.66 6.12
N GLU A 64 -10.90 -3.15 7.14
CA GLU A 64 -11.39 -1.77 7.16
C GLU A 64 -10.26 -0.75 7.18
N ILE A 65 -9.21 -1.05 7.92
CA ILE A 65 -7.98 -0.25 7.98
C ILE A 65 -7.30 -0.23 6.60
N HIS A 66 -7.12 -1.39 5.98
CA HIS A 66 -6.54 -1.49 4.64
C HIS A 66 -7.33 -0.68 3.62
N ALA A 67 -8.66 -0.84 3.57
CA ALA A 67 -9.52 -0.10 2.66
C ALA A 67 -9.43 1.42 2.88
N SER A 68 -9.43 1.87 4.12
CA SER A 68 -9.29 3.29 4.47
C SER A 68 -7.94 3.86 4.05
N LEU A 69 -6.84 3.11 4.27
CA LEU A 69 -5.49 3.53 3.89
C LEU A 69 -5.32 3.57 2.37
N ILE A 70 -5.83 2.58 1.65
CA ILE A 70 -5.81 2.56 0.18
C ILE A 70 -6.47 3.83 -0.37
N LYS A 71 -7.69 4.13 0.07
CA LYS A 71 -8.43 5.33 -0.37
C LYS A 71 -7.68 6.63 -0.09
N SER A 72 -7.12 6.77 1.11
CA SER A 72 -6.32 7.94 1.47
C SER A 72 -5.08 8.08 0.56
N CYS A 73 -4.41 6.97 0.24
CA CYS A 73 -3.25 6.98 -0.64
C CYS A 73 -3.64 7.29 -2.09
N VAL A 74 -4.71 6.68 -2.60
CA VAL A 74 -5.23 6.96 -3.94
C VAL A 74 -5.56 8.44 -4.08
N GLN A 75 -6.30 9.02 -3.13
CA GLN A 75 -6.63 10.44 -3.15
C GLN A 75 -5.37 11.32 -3.19
N LYS A 76 -4.38 11.04 -2.33
CA LYS A 76 -3.13 11.78 -2.31
C LYS A 76 -2.39 11.70 -3.65
N ILE A 77 -2.30 10.50 -4.24
CA ILE A 77 -1.63 10.32 -5.53
C ILE A 77 -2.36 11.06 -6.65
N ILE A 78 -3.70 11.02 -6.65
CA ILE A 78 -4.50 11.77 -7.63
C ILE A 78 -4.26 13.28 -7.53
N GLU A 79 -4.17 13.82 -6.33
CA GLU A 79 -3.82 15.24 -6.10
C GLU A 79 -2.43 15.54 -6.64
N LEU A 80 -1.43 14.71 -6.32
CA LEU A 80 -0.07 14.85 -6.82
C LEU A 80 0.03 14.79 -8.34
N THR A 81 -0.73 13.90 -8.99
CA THR A 81 -0.71 13.80 -10.47
C THR A 81 -1.25 15.04 -11.18
N LYS A 82 -1.99 15.91 -10.49
CA LYS A 82 -2.47 17.19 -11.03
C LYS A 82 -1.46 18.32 -10.87
N GLU A 83 -0.67 18.28 -9.82
CA GLU A 83 0.16 19.40 -9.38
C GLU A 83 1.66 19.19 -9.64
N GLN A 84 2.09 17.93 -9.71
CA GLN A 84 3.50 17.57 -9.73
C GLN A 84 3.89 16.81 -11.00
N PRO A 85 5.14 16.94 -11.45
CA PRO A 85 5.68 16.13 -12.55
C PRO A 85 5.81 14.65 -12.10
N PHE A 86 5.78 13.75 -13.09
CA PHE A 86 5.82 12.30 -12.84
C PHE A 86 6.94 11.82 -11.90
N PRO A 87 8.20 12.32 -11.95
CA PRO A 87 9.25 11.87 -11.03
C PRO A 87 8.89 12.06 -9.56
N GLU A 88 8.22 13.15 -9.22
CA GLU A 88 7.77 13.40 -7.83
C GLU A 88 6.63 12.47 -7.42
N VAL A 89 5.71 12.19 -8.33
CA VAL A 89 4.65 11.20 -8.10
C VAL A 89 5.24 9.81 -7.87
N ALA A 90 6.19 9.38 -8.69
CA ALA A 90 6.86 8.09 -8.56
C ALA A 90 7.65 7.98 -7.25
N LYS A 91 8.33 9.06 -6.85
CA LYS A 91 9.05 9.14 -5.58
C LYS A 91 8.10 8.99 -4.38
N GLU A 92 6.98 9.70 -4.39
CA GLU A 92 5.99 9.61 -3.31
C GLU A 92 5.35 8.21 -3.23
N LEU A 93 5.04 7.58 -4.36
CA LEU A 93 4.55 6.19 -4.41
C LEU A 93 5.54 5.21 -3.78
N ARG A 94 6.83 5.33 -4.09
CA ARG A 94 7.88 4.51 -3.45
C ARG A 94 7.94 4.75 -1.94
N GLY A 95 7.91 6.00 -1.52
CA GLY A 95 7.89 6.38 -0.11
C GLY A 95 6.68 5.84 0.65
N ILE A 96 5.48 5.94 0.07
CA ILE A 96 4.25 5.38 0.63
C ILE A 96 4.36 3.86 0.77
N SER A 97 4.88 3.16 -0.25
CA SER A 97 5.07 1.71 -0.23
C SER A 97 5.97 1.26 0.93
N THR A 98 7.09 1.94 1.12
CA THR A 98 8.03 1.65 2.20
C THR A 98 7.41 1.91 3.57
N ARG A 99 6.77 3.06 3.73
CA ARG A 99 6.07 3.43 4.97
C ARG A 99 4.98 2.42 5.35
N PHE A 100 4.18 1.99 4.37
CA PHE A 100 3.16 0.98 4.61
C PHE A 100 3.76 -0.36 5.04
N ALA A 101 4.83 -0.80 4.39
CA ALA A 101 5.52 -2.03 4.78
C ALA A 101 5.97 -1.99 6.25
N LEU A 102 6.57 -0.88 6.69
CA LEU A 102 7.10 -0.74 8.04
C LEU A 102 6.00 -0.53 9.10
N LEU A 103 4.97 0.23 8.80
CA LEU A 103 4.00 0.70 9.80
C LEU A 103 2.75 -0.17 9.89
N VAL A 104 2.43 -0.92 8.84
CA VAL A 104 1.23 -1.75 8.80
C VAL A 104 1.57 -3.23 8.61
N CYS A 105 2.33 -3.55 7.57
CA CYS A 105 2.61 -4.96 7.27
C CYS A 105 3.47 -5.63 8.34
N LEU A 106 4.48 -4.93 8.84
CA LEU A 106 5.39 -5.48 9.84
C LEU A 106 4.69 -5.78 11.18
N PRO A 107 3.88 -4.86 11.75
CA PRO A 107 3.09 -5.18 12.95
C PRO A 107 2.09 -6.32 12.75
N ILE A 108 1.38 -6.37 11.62
CA ILE A 108 0.44 -7.46 11.32
C ILE A 108 1.17 -8.81 11.19
N ALA A 109 2.30 -8.83 10.50
CA ALA A 109 3.12 -10.04 10.40
C ALA A 109 3.64 -10.47 11.77
N TYR A 110 4.04 -9.51 12.61
CA TYR A 110 4.53 -9.75 13.96
C TYR A 110 3.47 -10.34 14.90
N GLN A 111 2.21 -9.89 14.81
CA GLN A 111 1.09 -10.47 15.56
C GLN A 111 0.90 -11.97 15.31
N ASN A 112 1.13 -12.39 14.07
CA ASN A 112 0.98 -13.79 13.66
C ASN A 112 2.16 -14.68 14.04
N LEU A 113 3.22 -14.11 14.64
CA LEU A 113 4.38 -14.85 15.08
C LEU A 113 4.23 -15.33 16.53
N ASN A 114 3.48 -16.38 16.70
CA ASN A 114 3.43 -17.09 17.98
C ASN A 114 4.78 -17.79 18.22
N GLN A 115 5.52 -17.38 19.28
CA GLN A 115 6.67 -18.10 19.83
C GLN A 115 8.03 -17.93 19.12
N ILE A 116 8.44 -16.75 18.71
CA ILE A 116 9.82 -16.56 18.26
C ILE A 116 10.70 -16.08 19.41
N PRO A 117 11.78 -16.83 19.73
CA PRO A 117 12.83 -16.32 20.58
C PRO A 117 13.49 -15.10 19.92
N GLN A 118 13.65 -13.99 20.64
CA GLN A 118 14.33 -12.79 20.14
C GLN A 118 13.57 -11.99 19.05
N LYS A 119 12.27 -11.79 19.24
CA LYS A 119 11.41 -11.01 18.34
C LYS A 119 12.02 -9.64 17.95
N SER A 120 12.59 -8.89 18.88
CA SER A 120 13.24 -7.60 18.62
C SER A 120 14.36 -7.69 17.58
N SER A 121 15.19 -8.71 17.65
CA SER A 121 16.30 -8.91 16.70
C SER A 121 15.81 -9.25 15.29
N PHE A 122 14.64 -9.90 15.14
CA PHE A 122 14.01 -10.12 13.84
C PHE A 122 13.55 -8.82 13.22
N VAL A 123 12.85 -7.99 14.00
CA VAL A 123 12.36 -6.69 13.56
C VAL A 123 13.54 -5.79 13.19
N ASP A 124 14.53 -5.68 14.04
CA ASP A 124 15.75 -4.88 13.80
C ASP A 124 16.47 -5.32 12.52
N THR A 125 16.58 -6.64 12.29
CA THR A 125 17.25 -7.18 11.10
C THR A 125 16.44 -6.90 9.84
N LEU A 126 15.11 -7.08 9.89
CA LEU A 126 14.26 -6.80 8.75
C LEU A 126 14.28 -5.31 8.39
N LEU A 127 14.19 -4.44 9.38
CA LEU A 127 14.27 -2.99 9.20
C LEU A 127 15.62 -2.60 8.63
N PHE A 128 16.71 -3.12 9.20
CA PHE A 128 18.06 -2.86 8.70
C PHE A 128 18.22 -3.29 7.24
N CYS A 129 17.81 -4.51 6.89
CA CYS A 129 17.90 -5.01 5.53
C CYS A 129 16.99 -4.25 4.55
N THR A 130 15.82 -3.79 4.98
CA THR A 130 14.87 -3.07 4.11
C THR A 130 15.30 -1.63 3.85
N LEU A 131 15.88 -0.97 4.86
CA LEU A 131 16.24 0.44 4.78
C LEU A 131 17.71 0.68 4.33
N ASN A 132 18.54 -0.34 4.41
CA ASN A 132 19.97 -0.24 4.18
C ASN A 132 20.48 -1.32 3.21
N GLU A 133 19.71 -1.59 2.13
CA GLU A 133 20.04 -2.66 1.15
C GLU A 133 21.47 -2.61 0.61
N GLN A 134 22.06 -1.40 0.52
CA GLN A 134 23.41 -1.18 0.01
C GLN A 134 24.45 -1.04 1.13
N THR A 135 24.05 -1.11 2.41
CA THR A 135 24.97 -0.90 3.53
C THR A 135 25.67 -2.20 3.92
N PRO A 136 27.00 -2.21 4.03
CA PRO A 136 27.72 -3.42 4.41
C PRO A 136 27.29 -3.92 5.79
N LEU A 137 27.17 -5.24 5.96
CA LEU A 137 26.81 -5.88 7.23
C LEU A 137 27.79 -5.53 8.36
N SER A 138 29.05 -5.19 8.04
CA SER A 138 30.05 -4.74 8.99
C SER A 138 29.69 -3.46 9.76
N SER A 139 28.85 -2.60 9.15
CA SER A 139 28.32 -1.39 9.78
C SER A 139 26.99 -1.58 10.50
N ALA A 140 26.42 -2.78 10.44
CA ALA A 140 25.17 -3.09 11.11
C ALA A 140 25.30 -3.09 12.65
N PRO A 141 24.22 -2.81 13.39
CA PRO A 141 24.17 -2.96 14.84
C PRO A 141 24.55 -4.38 15.30
N ASN A 142 25.08 -4.51 16.51
CA ASN A 142 25.50 -5.82 17.06
C ASN A 142 24.33 -6.83 17.10
N SER A 143 23.11 -6.39 17.41
CA SER A 143 21.90 -7.22 17.40
C SER A 143 21.66 -7.85 16.02
N VAL A 144 21.78 -7.06 14.95
CA VAL A 144 21.63 -7.51 13.57
C VAL A 144 22.74 -8.49 13.19
N ARG A 145 24.00 -8.17 13.51
CA ARG A 145 25.14 -9.07 13.22
C ARG A 145 25.02 -10.42 13.94
N SER A 146 24.66 -10.41 15.22
CA SER A 146 24.41 -11.63 16.00
C SER A 146 23.25 -12.45 15.43
N PHE A 147 22.19 -11.79 14.98
CA PHE A 147 21.08 -12.46 14.35
C PHE A 147 21.49 -13.11 13.03
N VAL A 148 22.24 -12.42 12.18
CA VAL A 148 22.73 -12.97 10.90
C VAL A 148 23.63 -14.18 11.12
N GLN A 149 24.48 -14.19 12.16
CA GLN A 149 25.25 -15.38 12.52
C GLN A 149 24.35 -16.57 12.85
N LYS A 150 23.30 -16.37 13.66
CA LYS A 150 22.31 -17.42 13.97
C LYS A 150 21.53 -17.86 12.75
N TYR A 151 21.08 -16.93 11.93
CA TYR A 151 20.41 -17.22 10.67
C TYR A 151 21.24 -18.12 9.75
N ASN A 152 22.55 -17.90 9.69
CA ASN A 152 23.46 -18.70 8.89
C ASN A 152 23.75 -20.10 9.48
N SER A 153 23.70 -20.23 10.80
CA SER A 153 24.07 -21.47 11.51
C SER A 153 22.89 -22.34 11.93
N ASP A 154 21.69 -21.75 12.08
CA ASP A 154 20.48 -22.45 12.56
C ASP A 154 19.37 -22.46 11.48
N PRO A 155 19.10 -23.63 10.87
CA PRO A 155 18.05 -23.76 9.84
C PRO A 155 16.66 -23.34 10.33
N LYS A 156 16.32 -23.57 11.60
CA LYS A 156 15.00 -23.20 12.16
C LYS A 156 14.84 -21.69 12.29
N VAL A 157 15.90 -20.99 12.69
CA VAL A 157 15.91 -19.52 12.74
C VAL A 157 15.75 -18.96 11.34
N ARG A 158 16.44 -19.53 10.36
CA ARG A 158 16.33 -19.14 8.94
C ARG A 158 14.92 -19.31 8.41
N GLU A 159 14.35 -20.49 8.54
CA GLU A 159 12.98 -20.79 8.07
C GLU A 159 11.95 -19.83 8.67
N THR A 160 12.07 -19.56 9.97
CA THR A 160 11.15 -18.68 10.68
C THR A 160 11.28 -17.23 10.19
N TYR A 161 12.51 -16.74 10.02
CA TYR A 161 12.76 -15.39 9.52
C TYR A 161 12.27 -15.22 8.07
N ASP A 162 12.58 -16.19 7.20
CA ASP A 162 12.17 -16.14 5.80
C ASP A 162 10.64 -16.17 5.66
N THR A 163 9.96 -16.97 6.47
CA THR A 163 8.50 -16.99 6.53
C THR A 163 7.93 -15.63 6.93
N PHE A 164 8.51 -15.01 7.95
CA PHE A 164 8.10 -13.68 8.39
C PHE A 164 8.36 -12.61 7.33
N LYS A 165 9.57 -12.55 6.81
CA LYS A 165 9.97 -11.62 5.74
C LYS A 165 9.04 -11.74 4.53
N ASN A 166 8.80 -12.96 4.08
CA ASN A 166 7.92 -13.23 2.93
C ASN A 166 6.48 -12.77 3.22
N LYS A 167 6.00 -12.92 4.45
CA LYS A 167 4.67 -12.43 4.84
C LYS A 167 4.60 -10.90 4.76
N VAL A 168 5.60 -10.18 5.28
CA VAL A 168 5.65 -8.70 5.20
C VAL A 168 5.69 -8.24 3.74
N ILE A 169 6.54 -8.85 2.91
CA ILE A 169 6.67 -8.54 1.49
C ILE A 169 5.34 -8.79 0.76
N SER A 170 4.71 -9.95 0.98
CA SER A 170 3.44 -10.29 0.36
C SER A 170 2.31 -9.31 0.72
N LEU A 171 2.23 -8.89 1.98
CA LEU A 171 1.26 -7.89 2.42
C LEU A 171 1.51 -6.53 1.76
N ARG A 172 2.78 -6.09 1.71
CA ARG A 172 3.18 -4.85 1.03
C ARG A 172 2.82 -4.89 -0.45
N ASP A 173 3.19 -5.95 -1.14
CA ASP A 173 2.99 -6.06 -2.59
C ASP A 173 1.51 -6.09 -2.95
N SER A 174 0.71 -6.83 -2.18
CA SER A 174 -0.74 -6.85 -2.33
C SER A 174 -1.37 -5.46 -2.14
N TRP A 175 -0.89 -4.74 -1.13
CA TRP A 175 -1.37 -3.38 -0.85
C TRP A 175 -0.95 -2.40 -1.95
N VAL A 176 0.32 -2.41 -2.36
CA VAL A 176 0.82 -1.55 -3.45
C VAL A 176 0.05 -1.80 -4.73
N GLN A 177 -0.18 -3.07 -5.06
CA GLN A 177 -0.97 -3.45 -6.23
C GLN A 177 -2.41 -2.90 -6.14
N GLY A 178 -3.03 -2.95 -4.96
CA GLY A 178 -4.35 -2.36 -4.71
C GLY A 178 -4.36 -0.86 -4.96
N VAL A 179 -3.43 -0.13 -4.32
CA VAL A 179 -3.32 1.34 -4.49
C VAL A 179 -3.09 1.72 -5.95
N LEU A 180 -2.17 1.05 -6.64
CA LEU A 180 -1.91 1.33 -8.05
C LEU A 180 -3.14 1.08 -8.92
N GLY A 181 -3.79 -0.08 -8.77
CA GLY A 181 -4.97 -0.42 -9.56
C GLY A 181 -6.13 0.55 -9.36
N GLU A 182 -6.40 0.92 -8.11
CA GLU A 182 -7.43 1.90 -7.81
C GLU A 182 -7.07 3.31 -8.31
N THR A 183 -5.81 3.71 -8.23
CA THR A 183 -5.34 5.00 -8.78
C THR A 183 -5.51 5.04 -10.30
N ILE A 184 -5.09 3.99 -11.00
CA ILE A 184 -5.23 3.90 -12.47
C ILE A 184 -6.70 3.97 -12.88
N PHE A 185 -7.55 3.19 -12.21
CA PHE A 185 -8.99 3.25 -12.47
C PHE A 185 -9.55 4.66 -12.26
N PHE A 186 -9.21 5.29 -11.14
CA PHE A 186 -9.71 6.61 -10.79
C PHE A 186 -9.27 7.66 -11.84
N ARG A 187 -8.02 7.60 -12.28
CA ARG A 187 -7.49 8.47 -13.35
C ARG A 187 -8.25 8.27 -14.67
N LEU A 188 -8.40 7.01 -15.10
CA LEU A 188 -9.14 6.69 -16.32
C LEU A 188 -10.58 7.18 -16.26
N ALA A 189 -11.25 6.98 -15.13
CA ALA A 189 -12.63 7.42 -14.94
C ALA A 189 -12.77 8.95 -14.90
N GLN A 190 -11.77 9.68 -14.34
CA GLN A 190 -11.74 11.14 -14.38
C GLN A 190 -11.54 11.68 -15.79
N GLU A 191 -10.56 11.16 -16.52
CA GLU A 191 -10.25 11.58 -17.90
C GLU A 191 -11.42 11.22 -18.86
N ALA A 192 -12.17 10.16 -18.56
CA ALA A 192 -13.38 9.77 -19.28
C ALA A 192 -14.65 10.54 -18.82
N GLU A 193 -14.51 11.54 -17.96
CA GLU A 193 -15.61 12.37 -17.42
C GLU A 193 -16.72 11.57 -16.70
N LEU A 194 -16.37 10.40 -16.13
CA LEU A 194 -17.32 9.53 -15.41
C LEU A 194 -17.51 9.91 -13.93
N ASN A 195 -16.94 11.02 -13.48
CA ASN A 195 -17.06 11.57 -12.13
C ASN A 195 -16.90 10.50 -11.01
N PRO A 196 -15.74 9.86 -10.86
CA PRO A 196 -15.53 8.81 -9.87
C PRO A 196 -15.61 9.37 -8.44
N GLN A 197 -16.35 8.66 -7.58
CA GLN A 197 -16.51 9.00 -6.17
C GLN A 197 -16.16 7.80 -5.30
N PHE A 198 -15.45 8.00 -4.21
CA PHE A 198 -15.16 6.95 -3.24
C PHE A 198 -16.45 6.44 -2.58
N SER A 199 -16.54 5.14 -2.39
CA SER A 199 -17.55 4.56 -1.49
C SER A 199 -17.13 4.71 -0.02
N SER A 200 -18.06 4.51 0.91
CA SER A 200 -17.67 4.43 2.33
C SER A 200 -16.91 3.11 2.61
N PRO A 201 -15.99 3.10 3.60
CA PRO A 201 -15.28 1.87 3.98
C PRO A 201 -16.20 0.71 4.32
N GLN A 202 -17.35 0.97 4.94
CA GLN A 202 -18.33 -0.06 5.30
C GLN A 202 -18.95 -0.73 4.06
N LYS A 203 -19.12 0.00 2.95
CA LYS A 203 -19.62 -0.57 1.69
C LYS A 203 -18.56 -1.33 0.94
N ASP A 204 -17.31 -0.90 1.06
CA ASP A 204 -16.16 -1.53 0.44
C ASP A 204 -15.89 -2.92 1.07
N VAL A 205 -15.71 -2.98 2.38
CA VAL A 205 -15.39 -4.21 3.10
C VAL A 205 -16.63 -5.09 3.35
N GLY A 206 -17.82 -4.48 3.39
CA GLY A 206 -19.07 -5.19 3.62
C GLY A 206 -19.52 -6.08 2.45
N ALA A 207 -20.69 -6.70 2.60
CA ALA A 207 -21.26 -7.62 1.60
C ALA A 207 -21.46 -6.99 0.19
N GLN A 208 -21.41 -5.67 0.09
CA GLN A 208 -21.57 -4.96 -1.17
C GLN A 208 -20.30 -4.92 -2.01
N HIS A 209 -19.10 -4.90 -1.40
CA HIS A 209 -17.79 -4.79 -2.07
C HIS A 209 -17.78 -3.71 -3.16
N VAL A 210 -18.16 -2.47 -2.81
CA VAL A 210 -18.19 -1.34 -3.72
C VAL A 210 -17.05 -0.41 -3.39
N ASP A 211 -16.06 -0.30 -4.26
CA ASP A 211 -14.90 0.55 -4.06
C ASP A 211 -15.20 2.00 -4.46
N TYR A 212 -15.95 2.17 -5.56
CA TYR A 212 -16.27 3.47 -6.14
C TYR A 212 -17.71 3.53 -6.68
N TYR A 213 -18.13 4.75 -6.96
CA TYR A 213 -19.26 5.03 -7.83
C TYR A 213 -18.79 5.87 -9.00
N ILE A 214 -19.30 5.60 -10.20
CA ILE A 214 -19.15 6.45 -11.37
C ILE A 214 -20.52 6.97 -11.79
N THR A 215 -20.54 8.11 -12.48
CA THR A 215 -21.77 8.68 -13.05
C THR A 215 -21.71 8.56 -14.56
N CYS A 216 -22.68 7.90 -15.15
CA CYS A 216 -22.82 7.79 -16.59
C CYS A 216 -24.31 7.95 -16.97
N ASN A 217 -24.62 8.87 -17.90
CA ASN A 217 -26.00 9.19 -18.29
C ASN A 217 -26.89 9.47 -17.06
N ASP A 218 -26.44 10.31 -16.14
CA ASP A 218 -27.10 10.70 -14.89
C ASP A 218 -27.39 9.53 -13.92
N LYS A 219 -26.85 8.35 -14.18
CA LYS A 219 -26.98 7.19 -13.30
C LYS A 219 -25.72 6.97 -12.50
N LYS A 220 -25.91 6.75 -11.21
CA LYS A 220 -24.82 6.37 -10.28
C LYS A 220 -24.63 4.86 -10.30
N ILE A 221 -23.48 4.41 -10.75
CA ILE A 221 -23.13 3.02 -11.00
C ILE A 221 -22.10 2.56 -10.00
N PRO A 222 -22.34 1.48 -9.24
CA PRO A 222 -21.36 0.93 -8.31
C PRO A 222 -20.27 0.18 -9.08
N VAL A 223 -19.02 0.38 -8.63
CA VAL A 223 -17.82 -0.21 -9.24
C VAL A 223 -17.01 -0.94 -8.18
N GLN A 224 -16.52 -2.12 -8.56
CA GLN A 224 -15.48 -2.85 -7.86
C GLN A 224 -14.23 -2.90 -8.73
N VAL A 225 -13.10 -2.49 -8.18
CA VAL A 225 -11.80 -2.55 -8.84
C VAL A 225 -11.04 -3.78 -8.37
N LYS A 226 -10.47 -4.52 -9.30
CA LYS A 226 -9.54 -5.63 -9.01
C LYS A 226 -8.25 -5.40 -9.76
N SER A 227 -7.14 -5.43 -9.04
CA SER A 227 -5.82 -5.35 -9.63
C SER A 227 -5.33 -6.73 -10.04
N CYS A 228 -4.69 -6.83 -11.19
CA CYS A 228 -4.02 -8.03 -11.67
C CYS A 228 -2.59 -7.68 -12.10
N GLN A 229 -1.68 -8.65 -12.04
CA GLN A 229 -0.28 -8.44 -12.43
C GLN A 229 -0.03 -8.64 -13.93
N GLU A 230 -0.94 -9.34 -14.59
CA GLU A 230 -0.87 -9.65 -16.02
C GLU A 230 -2.13 -9.13 -16.71
N GLY A 231 -1.97 -8.52 -17.86
CA GLY A 231 -3.09 -8.00 -18.63
C GLY A 231 -2.68 -6.88 -19.58
N ASN A 232 -3.64 -6.42 -20.37
CA ASN A 232 -3.48 -5.30 -21.28
C ASN A 232 -3.45 -3.96 -20.51
N ALA A 233 -2.91 -2.91 -21.13
CA ALA A 233 -2.98 -1.56 -20.61
C ALA A 233 -4.44 -1.07 -20.43
N ILE A 234 -5.37 -1.62 -21.23
CA ILE A 234 -6.78 -1.32 -21.17
C ILE A 234 -7.44 -2.27 -20.16
N PRO A 235 -8.17 -1.76 -19.15
CA PRO A 235 -8.89 -2.57 -18.19
C PRO A 235 -9.92 -3.47 -18.85
N THR A 236 -10.15 -4.66 -18.29
CA THR A 236 -11.32 -5.47 -18.64
C THR A 236 -12.50 -5.09 -17.76
N ILE A 237 -13.68 -4.97 -18.37
CA ILE A 237 -14.89 -4.54 -17.68
C ILE A 237 -15.95 -5.63 -17.84
N GLN A 238 -16.55 -6.02 -16.72
CA GLN A 238 -17.61 -7.03 -16.68
C GLN A 238 -18.70 -6.56 -15.70
N LYS A 239 -19.94 -6.87 -16.01
CA LYS A 239 -21.03 -6.71 -15.07
C LYS A 239 -21.13 -7.95 -14.19
N ASP A 240 -21.19 -7.77 -12.89
CA ASP A 240 -21.42 -8.89 -11.97
C ASP A 240 -22.93 -9.14 -11.74
N PHE A 241 -23.23 -10.25 -11.06
CA PHE A 241 -24.60 -10.65 -10.73
C PHE A 241 -25.31 -9.69 -9.75
N LYS A 242 -24.56 -8.78 -9.08
CA LYS A 242 -25.10 -7.74 -8.19
C LYS A 242 -25.36 -6.41 -8.91
N GLY A 243 -25.15 -6.37 -10.22
CA GLY A 243 -25.32 -5.16 -11.02
C GLY A 243 -24.21 -4.13 -10.90
N ARG A 244 -23.04 -4.51 -10.34
CA ARG A 244 -21.85 -3.67 -10.29
C ARG A 244 -21.00 -3.87 -11.54
N LEU A 245 -20.21 -2.87 -11.88
CA LEU A 245 -19.11 -3.05 -12.81
C LEU A 245 -17.89 -3.60 -12.07
N LEU A 246 -17.45 -4.76 -12.46
CA LEU A 246 -16.17 -5.33 -12.06
C LEU A 246 -15.11 -4.90 -13.07
N ILE A 247 -14.18 -4.06 -12.65
CA ILE A 247 -13.12 -3.50 -13.49
C ILE A 247 -11.79 -4.11 -13.04
N LYS A 248 -11.17 -4.89 -13.94
CA LYS A 248 -9.84 -5.46 -13.70
C LYS A 248 -8.79 -4.57 -14.34
N VAL A 249 -7.90 -4.05 -13.52
CA VAL A 249 -6.84 -3.13 -13.90
C VAL A 249 -5.50 -3.82 -13.78
N ASN A 250 -4.67 -3.71 -14.81
CA ASN A 250 -3.29 -4.18 -14.74
C ASN A 250 -2.50 -3.23 -13.83
N ALA A 251 -1.91 -3.78 -12.79
CA ALA A 251 -1.09 -3.06 -11.84
C ALA A 251 -0.07 -4.01 -11.21
N SER A 252 1.19 -3.59 -11.13
CA SER A 252 2.26 -4.42 -10.57
C SER A 252 3.13 -3.61 -9.60
N PRO A 253 3.44 -4.13 -8.41
CA PRO A 253 4.40 -3.52 -7.49
C PRO A 253 5.78 -3.30 -8.14
N ASN A 254 6.14 -4.13 -9.11
CA ASN A 254 7.40 -4.02 -9.85
C ASN A 254 7.52 -2.72 -10.68
N TRP A 255 6.41 -2.03 -10.95
CA TRP A 255 6.46 -0.75 -11.67
C TRP A 255 7.07 0.38 -10.82
N LEU A 256 7.20 0.18 -9.51
CA LEU A 256 7.87 1.13 -8.63
C LEU A 256 9.41 1.09 -8.72
N ILE A 257 9.99 0.03 -9.34
CA ILE A 257 11.44 0.01 -9.57
C ILE A 257 11.82 0.94 -10.74
N PRO A 258 12.98 1.61 -10.64
CA PRO A 258 13.39 2.61 -11.65
C PRO A 258 13.36 2.10 -13.10
N SER A 259 13.74 0.84 -13.34
CA SER A 259 13.73 0.23 -14.68
C SER A 259 12.34 0.02 -15.29
N GLN A 260 11.27 0.21 -14.55
CA GLN A 260 9.88 0.04 -14.99
C GLN A 260 9.05 1.35 -14.91
N GLU A 261 9.69 2.48 -14.63
CA GLU A 261 9.02 3.78 -14.45
C GLU A 261 8.15 4.19 -15.65
N GLU A 262 8.55 3.84 -16.86
CA GLU A 262 7.76 4.17 -18.05
C GLU A 262 6.39 3.49 -18.05
N LYS A 263 6.30 2.24 -17.57
CA LYS A 263 5.00 1.55 -17.42
C LYS A 263 4.13 2.23 -16.36
N LEU A 264 4.72 2.62 -15.25
CA LEU A 264 4.02 3.37 -14.21
C LEU A 264 3.50 4.70 -14.74
N LYS A 265 4.33 5.43 -15.50
CA LYS A 265 3.95 6.70 -16.12
C LYS A 265 2.78 6.56 -17.08
N GLN A 266 2.86 5.58 -17.99
CA GLN A 266 1.79 5.31 -18.96
C GLN A 266 0.48 4.93 -18.27
N ALA A 267 0.54 4.20 -17.17
CA ALA A 267 -0.62 3.80 -16.40
C ALA A 267 -1.28 4.97 -15.64
N LEU A 268 -0.48 5.87 -15.05
CA LEU A 268 -0.98 7.02 -14.27
C LEU A 268 -1.37 8.22 -15.16
N PHE A 269 -0.82 8.30 -16.36
CA PHE A 269 -1.11 9.34 -17.36
C PHE A 269 -1.56 8.69 -18.67
N PRO A 270 -2.79 8.17 -18.72
CA PRO A 270 -3.28 7.41 -19.87
C PRO A 270 -3.38 8.29 -21.12
N SER A 271 -3.11 7.68 -22.28
CA SER A 271 -3.30 8.36 -23.57
C SER A 271 -4.79 8.59 -23.86
N PRO A 272 -5.14 9.60 -24.69
CA PRO A 272 -6.52 9.81 -25.11
C PRO A 272 -7.17 8.56 -25.74
N GLU A 273 -6.38 7.76 -26.47
CA GLU A 273 -6.84 6.50 -27.06
C GLU A 273 -7.24 5.49 -25.98
N THR A 274 -6.42 5.35 -24.93
CA THR A 274 -6.71 4.48 -23.79
C THR A 274 -7.98 4.92 -23.05
N VAL A 275 -8.15 6.24 -22.86
CA VAL A 275 -9.33 6.83 -22.21
C VAL A 275 -10.60 6.58 -23.05
N ASN A 276 -10.54 6.83 -24.36
CA ASN A 276 -11.68 6.62 -25.26
C ASN A 276 -12.09 5.14 -25.32
N THR A 277 -11.10 4.24 -25.35
CA THR A 277 -11.38 2.79 -25.34
C THR A 277 -12.01 2.36 -24.02
N PHE A 278 -11.49 2.85 -22.89
CA PHE A 278 -12.09 2.59 -21.59
C PHE A 278 -13.54 3.08 -21.50
N PHE A 279 -13.81 4.31 -21.95
CA PHE A 279 -15.16 4.88 -22.00
C PHE A 279 -16.11 4.05 -22.87
N ALA A 280 -15.67 3.62 -24.04
CA ALA A 280 -16.46 2.77 -24.94
C ALA A 280 -16.85 1.44 -24.28
N LEU A 281 -15.88 0.79 -23.58
CA LEU A 281 -16.12 -0.45 -22.85
C LEU A 281 -17.13 -0.27 -21.69
N VAL A 282 -17.03 0.86 -20.96
CA VAL A 282 -18.02 1.17 -19.91
C VAL A 282 -19.41 1.31 -20.52
N ASN A 283 -19.55 2.08 -21.60
CA ASN A 283 -20.85 2.29 -22.25
C ASN A 283 -21.43 0.99 -22.84
N GLU A 284 -20.60 0.14 -23.43
CA GLU A 284 -21.01 -1.18 -23.89
C GLU A 284 -21.64 -2.00 -22.77
N GLN A 285 -20.95 -2.10 -21.62
CA GLN A 285 -21.49 -2.84 -20.47
C GLN A 285 -22.76 -2.21 -19.91
N LEU A 286 -22.92 -0.89 -20.01
CA LEU A 286 -24.11 -0.18 -19.56
C LEU A 286 -25.29 -0.28 -20.53
N SER A 287 -25.04 -0.43 -21.83
CA SER A 287 -26.11 -0.60 -22.83
C SER A 287 -26.90 -1.88 -22.61
N TYR A 288 -26.26 -2.92 -22.04
CA TYR A 288 -26.97 -4.13 -21.59
C TYR A 288 -27.91 -3.89 -20.39
N TYR A 289 -27.90 -2.69 -19.78
CA TYR A 289 -28.90 -2.30 -18.76
C TYR A 289 -30.25 -1.87 -19.33
N HIS A 290 -30.34 -1.64 -20.63
CA HIS A 290 -31.53 -1.08 -21.28
C HIS A 290 -32.37 -2.10 -22.06
N ASN A 291 -31.90 -3.34 -22.17
CA ASN A 291 -32.72 -4.44 -22.73
C ASN A 291 -33.12 -5.38 -21.57
N PRO A 292 -34.41 -5.33 -21.12
CA PRO A 292 -34.92 -6.26 -20.13
C PRO A 292 -35.05 -7.67 -20.68
#